data_68739b964c39315f733d50b553011c55
#
_entry.id   68739b964c39315f733d50b553011c55
#
_cell.length_a   1.000
_cell.length_b   1.000
_cell.length_c   1.000
_cell.angle_alpha   90.00
_cell.angle_beta   90.00
_cell.angle_gamma   90.00
#
_symmetry.space_group_name_H-M   'P 1'
#
loop_
_entity.id
_entity.type
_entity.pdbx_description
1 polymer ?
#
loop_
_entity_poly.entity_id
_entity_poly.type
_entity_poly.pdbx_seq_one_letter_code
_entity_poly.pdbx_strand_id
1 'polypeptide(L)'
;YIMMNNTIYYANLKTKEWGALVENVEDGSFAINSDGSMLAYNTSGKAYDTENITIVNLKNGEKKTIEAGADNIITVYGYTGTNLIYGIGSQSDVSKESFVPVSKLVIVDKDYKEVKSYSQNKIYITGVEITDNIINIKRYKGKSQISDDQLLDNTETKKPVAKTSYYVDDVKQKELALAFTNALDGTKQLSVEKIGKVTFDSSSKVNATFESKKENNYYVYGYGKLQGIYSDKNAATNAAKATYGLVTDNRGHKIWVFEENYN
;
A
#
# COMPACT_ATOMS: atom_id res chain seq x y z
N TYR A 1 -1.98 -10.21 2.75
CA TYR A 1 -1.99 -8.77 3.07
C TYR A 1 -1.86 -7.99 1.78
N ILE A 2 -2.60 -6.91 1.65
CA ILE A 2 -2.62 -6.05 0.45
C ILE A 2 -2.62 -4.60 0.91
N MET A 3 -1.78 -3.77 0.29
CA MET A 3 -1.79 -2.32 0.49
C MET A 3 -2.56 -1.66 -0.65
N MET A 4 -3.60 -0.89 -0.31
CA MET A 4 -4.41 -0.11 -1.27
C MET A 4 -4.86 1.20 -0.63
N ASN A 5 -4.76 2.31 -1.35
CA ASN A 5 -5.21 3.63 -0.88
C ASN A 5 -4.69 3.96 0.53
N ASN A 6 -3.40 3.80 0.77
CA ASN A 6 -2.74 4.06 2.06
C ASN A 6 -3.30 3.23 3.23
N THR A 7 -3.91 2.10 2.95
CA THR A 7 -4.42 1.17 3.96
C THR A 7 -3.90 -0.24 3.71
N ILE A 8 -3.38 -0.86 4.76
CA ILE A 8 -2.99 -2.27 4.74
C ILE A 8 -4.21 -3.09 5.14
N TYR A 9 -4.66 -3.95 4.24
CA TYR A 9 -5.75 -4.89 4.47
C TYR A 9 -5.21 -6.29 4.71
N TYR A 10 -5.92 -7.07 5.50
CA TYR A 10 -5.73 -8.50 5.59
C TYR A 10 -6.93 -9.25 5.03
N ALA A 11 -6.68 -10.44 4.50
CA ALA A 11 -7.71 -11.40 4.14
C ALA A 11 -7.26 -12.79 4.59
N ASN A 12 -8.04 -13.42 5.46
CA ASN A 12 -7.82 -14.80 5.88
C ASN A 12 -8.56 -15.73 4.92
N LEU A 13 -7.82 -16.38 4.03
CA LEU A 13 -8.40 -17.25 3.01
C LEU A 13 -9.08 -18.50 3.58
N LYS A 14 -8.77 -18.88 4.82
CA LYS A 14 -9.37 -20.05 5.50
C LYS A 14 -10.69 -19.69 6.18
N THR A 15 -10.73 -18.59 6.95
CA THR A 15 -11.93 -18.14 7.68
C THR A 15 -12.80 -17.23 6.81
N LYS A 16 -12.28 -16.72 5.68
CA LYS A 16 -12.93 -15.75 4.80
C LYS A 16 -13.18 -14.38 5.46
N GLU A 17 -12.46 -14.12 6.55
CA GLU A 17 -12.48 -12.82 7.22
C GLU A 17 -11.50 -11.87 6.56
N TRP A 18 -11.87 -10.61 6.48
CA TRP A 18 -11.02 -9.54 5.97
C TRP A 18 -11.30 -8.22 6.68
N GLY A 19 -10.34 -7.31 6.64
CA GLY A 19 -10.50 -5.99 7.24
C GLY A 19 -9.28 -5.10 7.03
N ALA A 20 -9.42 -3.84 7.44
CA ALA A 20 -8.30 -2.92 7.53
C ALA A 20 -7.44 -3.28 8.74
N LEU A 21 -6.13 -3.36 8.53
CA LEU A 21 -5.16 -3.64 9.58
C LEU A 21 -4.50 -2.35 10.09
N VAL A 22 -4.04 -1.51 9.16
CA VAL A 22 -3.48 -0.18 9.47
C VAL A 22 -3.89 0.78 8.36
N GLU A 23 -4.38 1.94 8.75
CA GLU A 23 -4.79 3.02 7.84
C GLU A 23 -3.77 4.16 7.83
N ASN A 24 -3.81 4.99 6.77
CA ASN A 24 -2.95 6.17 6.58
C ASN A 24 -1.46 5.85 6.55
N VAL A 25 -1.08 4.74 5.94
CA VAL A 25 0.29 4.28 5.79
C VAL A 25 0.75 4.52 4.35
N GLU A 26 1.82 5.29 4.17
CA GLU A 26 2.42 5.54 2.86
C GLU A 26 3.20 4.31 2.36
N ASP A 27 3.32 4.18 1.05
CA ASP A 27 4.17 3.15 0.45
C ASP A 27 5.63 3.36 0.88
N GLY A 28 6.31 2.25 1.21
CA GLY A 28 7.68 2.29 1.73
C GLY A 28 7.82 2.64 3.21
N SER A 29 6.73 2.91 3.95
CA SER A 29 6.76 3.17 5.39
C SER A 29 6.44 1.94 6.26
N PHE A 30 6.28 0.78 5.66
CA PHE A 30 5.96 -0.47 6.34
C PHE A 30 6.65 -1.67 5.70
N ALA A 31 6.71 -2.76 6.45
CA ALA A 31 7.15 -4.05 5.95
C ALA A 31 6.40 -5.20 6.65
N ILE A 32 6.15 -6.28 5.90
CA ILE A 32 5.62 -7.54 6.43
C ILE A 32 6.68 -8.60 6.16
N ASN A 33 6.99 -9.42 7.16
CA ASN A 33 7.96 -10.49 6.98
C ASN A 33 7.43 -11.60 6.04
N SER A 34 8.32 -12.41 5.52
CA SER A 34 8.02 -13.38 4.46
C SER A 34 7.00 -14.45 4.83
N ASP A 35 6.83 -14.78 6.11
CA ASP A 35 5.83 -15.75 6.58
C ASP A 35 4.50 -15.07 7.00
N GLY A 36 4.39 -13.74 6.86
CA GLY A 36 3.18 -12.98 7.18
C GLY A 36 2.84 -12.95 8.66
N SER A 37 3.80 -13.19 9.56
CA SER A 37 3.56 -13.20 11.01
C SER A 37 3.80 -11.88 11.70
N MET A 38 4.59 -10.99 11.08
CA MET A 38 5.00 -9.71 11.66
C MET A 38 4.82 -8.58 10.66
N LEU A 39 4.25 -7.47 11.11
CA LEU A 39 4.18 -6.21 10.42
C LEU A 39 4.98 -5.17 11.22
N ALA A 40 5.81 -4.38 10.57
CA ALA A 40 6.39 -3.17 11.15
C ALA A 40 6.03 -1.97 10.28
N TYR A 41 5.78 -0.82 10.89
CA TYR A 41 5.48 0.41 10.17
C TYR A 41 5.90 1.64 10.98
N ASN A 42 6.24 2.71 10.28
CA ASN A 42 6.44 4.02 10.88
C ASN A 42 5.12 4.46 11.50
N THR A 43 5.10 4.77 12.78
CA THR A 43 3.83 4.97 13.53
C THR A 43 3.01 6.14 12.99
N SER A 44 3.65 7.17 12.46
CA SER A 44 2.99 8.27 11.73
C SER A 44 2.41 7.85 10.37
N GLY A 45 2.77 6.67 9.87
CA GLY A 45 2.41 6.21 8.52
C GLY A 45 3.21 6.85 7.39
N LYS A 46 4.17 7.74 7.68
CA LYS A 46 4.96 8.49 6.70
C LYS A 46 6.32 7.84 6.45
N ALA A 47 7.07 8.39 5.50
CA ALA A 47 8.40 7.87 5.11
C ALA A 47 9.39 7.72 6.26
N TYR A 48 9.22 8.45 7.36
CA TYR A 48 9.96 8.30 8.63
C TYR A 48 9.09 8.75 9.79
N ASP A 49 9.51 8.40 11.01
CA ASP A 49 8.89 8.82 12.26
C ASP A 49 9.92 9.52 13.16
N THR A 50 9.49 10.44 14.00
CA THR A 50 10.33 11.10 15.00
C THR A 50 10.20 10.49 16.38
N GLU A 51 9.23 9.62 16.58
CA GLU A 51 8.96 8.99 17.86
C GLU A 51 9.34 7.50 17.84
N ASN A 52 8.66 6.72 17.00
CA ASN A 52 8.86 5.29 17.01
C ASN A 52 8.34 4.59 15.72
N ILE A 53 8.74 3.33 15.57
CA ILE A 53 8.09 2.37 14.70
C ILE A 53 7.24 1.42 15.52
N THR A 54 6.07 1.05 15.00
CA THR A 54 5.17 0.08 15.61
C THR A 54 5.36 -1.28 14.94
N ILE A 55 5.46 -2.33 15.75
CA ILE A 55 5.59 -3.72 15.31
C ILE A 55 4.37 -4.47 15.82
N VAL A 56 3.71 -5.20 14.93
CA VAL A 56 2.50 -5.98 15.24
C VAL A 56 2.77 -7.45 14.95
N ASN A 57 2.55 -8.29 15.95
CA ASN A 57 2.46 -9.72 15.75
C ASN A 57 1.08 -10.04 15.16
N LEU A 58 1.05 -10.43 13.89
CA LEU A 58 -0.19 -10.64 13.14
C LEU A 58 -0.95 -11.92 13.53
N LYS A 59 -0.35 -12.78 14.38
CA LYS A 59 -1.00 -14.00 14.88
C LYS A 59 -1.85 -13.74 16.13
N ASN A 60 -1.42 -12.82 16.98
CA ASN A 60 -2.07 -12.54 18.27
C ASN A 60 -2.45 -11.07 18.49
N GLY A 61 -2.08 -10.17 17.56
CA GLY A 61 -2.38 -8.74 17.65
C GLY A 61 -1.50 -7.97 18.65
N GLU A 62 -0.50 -8.61 19.27
CA GLU A 62 0.41 -7.94 20.20
C GLU A 62 1.21 -6.86 19.47
N LYS A 63 1.30 -5.67 20.08
CA LYS A 63 2.04 -4.54 19.55
C LYS A 63 3.25 -4.21 20.43
N LYS A 64 4.35 -3.87 19.78
CA LYS A 64 5.56 -3.33 20.39
C LYS A 64 6.05 -2.14 19.62
N THR A 65 6.86 -1.28 20.26
CA THR A 65 7.47 -0.12 19.64
C THR A 65 8.99 -0.16 19.79
N ILE A 66 9.69 0.41 18.80
CA ILE A 66 11.10 0.76 18.90
C ILE A 66 11.17 2.27 18.76
N GLU A 67 11.72 2.95 19.77
CA GLU A 67 11.83 4.40 19.81
C GLU A 67 12.98 4.90 18.97
N ALA A 68 12.78 6.05 18.30
CA ALA A 68 13.83 6.73 17.55
C ALA A 68 14.97 7.25 18.48
N GLY A 69 14.62 7.60 19.71
CA GLY A 69 15.47 8.34 20.61
C GLY A 69 15.40 9.87 20.36
N ALA A 70 15.89 10.64 21.33
CA ALA A 70 15.84 12.09 21.25
C ALA A 70 16.60 12.63 20.01
N ASP A 71 16.00 13.61 19.34
CA ASP A 71 16.55 14.29 18.15
C ASP A 71 16.83 13.37 16.94
N ASN A 72 16.29 12.17 16.93
CA ASN A 72 16.44 11.22 15.84
C ASN A 72 15.16 11.06 15.02
N ILE A 73 15.34 10.49 13.84
CA ILE A 73 14.28 9.90 13.02
C ILE A 73 14.53 8.39 12.92
N ILE A 74 13.45 7.65 12.72
CA ILE A 74 13.47 6.20 12.52
C ILE A 74 12.62 5.84 11.32
N THR A 75 13.01 4.82 10.55
CA THR A 75 12.22 4.32 9.41
C THR A 75 12.39 2.82 9.22
N VAL A 76 11.30 2.15 8.87
CA VAL A 76 11.28 0.72 8.54
C VAL A 76 11.83 0.52 7.13
N TYR A 77 12.67 -0.50 6.94
CA TYR A 77 13.13 -0.93 5.62
C TYR A 77 12.62 -2.32 5.23
N GLY A 78 12.53 -3.26 6.16
CA GLY A 78 12.11 -4.61 5.82
C GLY A 78 12.45 -5.67 6.85
N TYR A 79 12.41 -6.92 6.37
CA TYR A 79 12.76 -8.09 7.16
C TYR A 79 13.67 -9.03 6.38
N THR A 80 14.63 -9.65 7.09
CA THR A 80 15.28 -10.91 6.68
C THR A 80 14.78 -12.00 7.62
N GLY A 81 13.97 -12.93 7.09
CA GLY A 81 13.30 -13.92 7.94
C GLY A 81 12.43 -13.27 9.03
N THR A 82 12.86 -13.38 10.28
CA THR A 82 12.22 -12.74 11.45
C THR A 82 12.93 -11.49 11.93
N ASN A 83 14.11 -11.18 11.39
CA ASN A 83 14.90 -10.03 11.80
C ASN A 83 14.39 -8.77 11.13
N LEU A 84 14.05 -7.76 11.93
CA LEU A 84 13.61 -6.46 11.45
C LEU A 84 14.81 -5.57 11.11
N ILE A 85 14.72 -4.89 9.97
CA ILE A 85 15.69 -3.94 9.47
C ILE A 85 15.07 -2.55 9.49
N TYR A 86 15.69 -1.63 10.21
CA TYR A 86 15.27 -0.23 10.26
C TYR A 86 16.46 0.72 10.24
N GLY A 87 16.20 1.97 9.91
CA GLY A 87 17.19 3.01 9.85
C GLY A 87 16.99 4.06 10.92
N ILE A 88 18.09 4.64 11.40
CA ILE A 88 18.10 5.79 12.31
C ILE A 88 18.90 6.91 11.66
N GLY A 89 18.40 8.14 11.75
CA GLY A 89 19.07 9.36 11.30
C GLY A 89 18.88 10.50 12.29
N SER A 90 19.51 11.64 12.04
CA SER A 90 19.30 12.84 12.85
C SER A 90 18.15 13.68 12.29
N GLN A 91 17.25 14.13 13.15
CA GLN A 91 16.16 15.04 12.78
C GLN A 91 16.68 16.36 12.20
N SER A 92 17.83 16.84 12.69
CA SER A 92 18.46 18.07 12.19
C SER A 92 18.92 17.99 10.73
N ASP A 93 19.06 16.79 10.17
CA ASP A 93 19.49 16.59 8.78
C ASP A 93 18.34 16.53 7.79
N VAL A 94 17.12 16.28 8.25
CA VAL A 94 15.91 16.17 7.41
C VAL A 94 15.68 17.41 6.56
N SER A 95 15.88 18.60 7.13
CA SER A 95 15.67 19.86 6.40
C SER A 95 16.81 20.21 5.44
N LYS A 96 17.93 19.50 5.50
CA LYS A 96 19.12 19.76 4.69
C LYS A 96 19.22 18.87 3.45
N GLU A 97 18.52 17.74 3.46
CA GLU A 97 18.63 16.73 2.45
C GLU A 97 17.30 16.58 1.70
N SER A 98 17.36 16.16 0.45
CA SER A 98 16.18 15.88 -0.40
C SER A 98 15.64 14.44 -0.24
N PHE A 99 16.20 13.68 0.68
CA PHE A 99 15.85 12.29 0.99
C PHE A 99 15.82 12.11 2.51
N VAL A 100 15.29 10.99 3.00
CA VAL A 100 15.32 10.64 4.42
C VAL A 100 16.75 10.34 4.85
N PRO A 101 17.40 11.18 5.70
CA PRO A 101 18.84 11.11 5.97
C PRO A 101 19.17 10.07 7.04
N VAL A 102 19.07 8.79 6.69
CA VAL A 102 19.45 7.68 7.57
C VAL A 102 20.98 7.55 7.64
N SER A 103 21.54 7.57 8.84
CA SER A 103 23.00 7.45 9.09
C SER A 103 23.42 6.10 9.67
N LYS A 104 22.48 5.35 10.24
CA LYS A 104 22.71 4.01 10.81
C LYS A 104 21.59 3.06 10.38
N LEU A 105 21.95 1.89 9.86
CA LEU A 105 21.05 0.76 9.68
C LEU A 105 21.20 -0.17 10.88
N VAL A 106 20.09 -0.68 11.39
CA VAL A 106 20.03 -1.59 12.52
C VAL A 106 19.24 -2.83 12.15
N ILE A 107 19.74 -4.00 12.52
CA ILE A 107 19.08 -5.27 12.39
C ILE A 107 18.85 -5.83 13.78
N VAL A 108 17.60 -6.11 14.13
CA VAL A 108 17.21 -6.72 15.40
C VAL A 108 16.58 -8.08 15.19
N ASP A 109 16.81 -8.98 16.14
CA ASP A 109 16.19 -10.29 16.16
C ASP A 109 14.71 -10.24 16.58
N LYS A 110 14.08 -11.43 16.71
CA LYS A 110 12.69 -11.59 17.17
C LYS A 110 12.45 -11.06 18.59
N ASP A 111 13.50 -10.91 19.40
CA ASP A 111 13.45 -10.40 20.79
C ASP A 111 13.82 -8.91 20.84
N TYR A 112 13.97 -8.27 19.65
CA TYR A 112 14.33 -6.86 19.44
C TYR A 112 15.73 -6.48 19.95
N LYS A 113 16.63 -7.46 20.01
CA LYS A 113 18.05 -7.21 20.32
C LYS A 113 18.82 -6.93 19.04
N GLU A 114 19.66 -5.89 19.06
CA GLU A 114 20.56 -5.59 17.94
C GLU A 114 21.51 -6.78 17.70
N VAL A 115 21.40 -7.39 16.50
CA VAL A 115 22.30 -8.47 16.06
C VAL A 115 23.36 -7.96 15.11
N LYS A 116 23.03 -6.89 14.37
CA LYS A 116 23.97 -6.25 13.44
C LYS A 116 23.59 -4.79 13.23
N SER A 117 24.58 -3.95 12.95
CA SER A 117 24.33 -2.61 12.45
C SER A 117 25.36 -2.20 11.42
N TYR A 118 25.01 -1.17 10.64
CA TYR A 118 25.87 -0.57 9.64
C TYR A 118 25.80 0.95 9.76
N SER A 119 26.97 1.58 9.81
CA SER A 119 27.10 3.02 9.73
C SER A 119 28.48 3.38 9.22
N GLN A 120 28.58 4.47 8.46
CA GLN A 120 29.86 5.02 8.01
C GLN A 120 29.87 6.53 8.16
N ASN A 121 31.01 7.08 8.53
CA ASN A 121 31.14 8.52 8.79
C ASN A 121 30.82 9.34 7.52
N LYS A 122 29.92 10.32 7.66
CA LYS A 122 29.46 11.22 6.59
C LYS A 122 28.83 10.50 5.39
N ILE A 123 28.26 9.32 5.61
CA ILE A 123 27.50 8.59 4.58
C ILE A 123 26.06 8.42 5.08
N TYR A 124 25.12 8.74 4.20
CA TYR A 124 23.70 8.46 4.39
C TYR A 124 23.29 7.22 3.62
N ILE A 125 22.33 6.50 4.17
CA ILE A 125 21.63 5.38 3.55
C ILE A 125 20.33 5.93 2.98
N THR A 126 20.18 5.89 1.65
CA THR A 126 19.02 6.45 0.94
C THR A 126 18.01 5.39 0.52
N GLY A 127 18.36 4.13 0.69
CA GLY A 127 17.48 3.00 0.39
C GLY A 127 18.13 1.68 0.76
N VAL A 128 17.28 0.68 0.95
CA VAL A 128 17.68 -0.70 1.25
C VAL A 128 16.86 -1.63 0.39
N GLU A 129 17.54 -2.52 -0.34
CA GLU A 129 16.90 -3.60 -1.10
C GLU A 129 17.25 -4.93 -0.46
N ILE A 130 16.24 -5.72 -0.10
CA ILE A 130 16.41 -6.98 0.58
C ILE A 130 16.05 -8.11 -0.38
N THR A 131 17.02 -8.98 -0.66
CA THR A 131 16.83 -10.17 -1.48
C THR A 131 17.30 -11.38 -0.70
N ASP A 132 16.36 -12.22 -0.28
CA ASP A 132 16.60 -13.34 0.63
C ASP A 132 17.32 -12.86 1.92
N ASN A 133 18.61 -13.19 2.09
CA ASN A 133 19.43 -12.77 3.22
C ASN A 133 20.48 -11.70 2.87
N ILE A 134 20.41 -11.15 1.67
CA ILE A 134 21.30 -10.08 1.20
C ILE A 134 20.60 -8.74 1.34
N ILE A 135 21.25 -7.81 2.00
CA ILE A 135 20.78 -6.45 2.23
C ILE A 135 21.67 -5.52 1.42
N ASN A 136 21.18 -5.04 0.28
CA ASN A 136 21.87 -4.06 -0.55
C ASN A 136 21.56 -2.66 -0.02
N ILE A 137 22.60 -1.88 0.26
CA ILE A 137 22.51 -0.57 0.90
C ILE A 137 22.87 0.50 -0.13
N LYS A 138 21.90 1.31 -0.52
CA LYS A 138 22.12 2.49 -1.36
C LYS A 138 22.68 3.62 -0.52
N ARG A 139 23.79 4.19 -0.96
CA ARG A 139 24.57 5.14 -0.16
C ARG A 139 24.73 6.49 -0.83
N TYR A 140 24.81 7.53 0.00
CA TYR A 140 25.00 8.91 -0.43
C TYR A 140 26.11 9.57 0.39
N LYS A 141 26.99 10.30 -0.28
CA LYS A 141 28.04 11.08 0.37
C LYS A 141 28.07 12.50 -0.17
N GLY A 142 27.86 13.47 0.70
CA GLY A 142 27.70 14.87 0.28
C GLY A 142 26.50 15.04 -0.64
N LYS A 143 26.73 15.38 -1.92
CA LYS A 143 25.68 15.58 -2.92
C LYS A 143 25.61 14.48 -3.97
N SER A 144 26.29 13.36 -3.76
CA SER A 144 26.43 12.32 -4.79
C SER A 144 26.14 10.93 -4.25
N GLN A 145 25.45 10.15 -5.05
CA GLN A 145 25.34 8.71 -4.82
C GLN A 145 26.72 8.07 -5.02
N ILE A 146 27.07 7.17 -4.14
CA ILE A 146 28.30 6.36 -4.22
C ILE A 146 27.93 4.89 -4.44
N SER A 147 28.94 4.04 -4.69
CA SER A 147 28.70 2.60 -4.87
C SER A 147 27.95 2.00 -3.70
N ASP A 148 27.01 1.11 -4.00
CA ASP A 148 26.24 0.38 -2.99
C ASP A 148 27.18 -0.48 -2.12
N ASP A 149 26.70 -0.82 -0.94
CA ASP A 149 27.35 -1.76 -0.03
C ASP A 149 26.39 -2.90 0.30
N GLN A 150 26.91 -3.97 0.88
CA GLN A 150 26.09 -5.15 1.17
C GLN A 150 26.33 -5.64 2.59
N LEU A 151 25.23 -6.04 3.23
CA LEU A 151 25.26 -6.85 4.43
C LEU A 151 24.65 -8.22 4.16
N LEU A 152 25.18 -9.22 4.81
CA LEU A 152 24.62 -10.56 4.82
C LEU A 152 23.99 -10.82 6.20
N ASP A 153 22.73 -11.23 6.22
CA ASP A 153 22.07 -11.73 7.42
C ASP A 153 21.85 -13.25 7.23
N ASN A 154 22.42 -14.05 8.13
CA ASN A 154 22.36 -15.50 8.03
C ASN A 154 21.03 -16.10 8.54
N THR A 155 20.03 -15.28 8.78
CA THR A 155 18.71 -15.74 9.22
C THR A 155 18.00 -16.47 8.09
N GLU A 156 17.46 -17.64 8.39
CA GLU A 156 16.71 -18.43 7.41
C GLU A 156 15.45 -17.69 6.97
N THR A 157 15.30 -17.49 5.66
CA THR A 157 14.17 -16.77 5.08
C THR A 157 13.21 -17.76 4.44
N LYS A 158 11.96 -17.76 4.89
CA LYS A 158 10.88 -18.52 4.24
C LYS A 158 10.35 -17.74 3.06
N LYS A 159 10.27 -18.37 1.90
CA LYS A 159 9.67 -17.75 0.73
C LYS A 159 8.14 -17.69 0.88
N PRO A 160 7.48 -16.55 0.61
CA PRO A 160 6.03 -16.50 0.61
C PRO A 160 5.46 -17.40 -0.49
N VAL A 161 4.28 -17.97 -0.24
CA VAL A 161 3.58 -18.80 -1.25
C VAL A 161 3.18 -17.95 -2.46
N ALA A 162 2.75 -16.73 -2.22
CA ALA A 162 2.39 -15.77 -3.26
C ALA A 162 2.69 -14.35 -2.82
N LYS A 163 2.87 -13.46 -3.80
CA LYS A 163 2.95 -12.01 -3.61
C LYS A 163 1.77 -11.36 -4.29
N THR A 164 1.20 -10.36 -3.65
CA THR A 164 0.13 -9.53 -4.21
C THR A 164 0.69 -8.18 -4.62
N SER A 165 0.17 -7.63 -5.69
CA SER A 165 0.45 -6.26 -6.12
C SER A 165 -0.82 -5.63 -6.66
N TYR A 166 -0.94 -4.33 -6.46
CA TYR A 166 -2.06 -3.52 -6.89
C TYR A 166 -1.55 -2.38 -7.75
N TYR A 167 -2.10 -2.29 -8.95
CA TYR A 167 -1.69 -1.30 -9.94
C TYR A 167 -2.86 -0.37 -10.26
N VAL A 168 -2.53 0.89 -10.47
CA VAL A 168 -3.41 1.87 -11.09
C VAL A 168 -2.64 2.44 -12.26
N ASP A 169 -3.10 2.15 -13.48
CA ASP A 169 -2.49 2.68 -14.69
C ASP A 169 -2.92 4.13 -14.99
N ASP A 170 -2.35 4.74 -16.03
CA ASP A 170 -2.64 6.12 -16.43
C ASP A 170 -4.09 6.32 -16.88
N VAL A 171 -4.80 5.26 -17.24
CA VAL A 171 -6.23 5.25 -17.58
C VAL A 171 -7.10 5.01 -16.34
N LYS A 172 -6.52 4.97 -15.15
CA LYS A 172 -7.17 4.63 -13.87
C LYS A 172 -7.81 3.24 -13.85
N GLN A 173 -7.31 2.34 -14.67
CA GLN A 173 -7.66 0.93 -14.60
C GLN A 173 -6.96 0.31 -13.39
N LYS A 174 -7.72 -0.38 -12.55
CA LYS A 174 -7.24 -0.99 -11.32
C LYS A 174 -7.04 -2.48 -11.54
N GLU A 175 -5.85 -2.96 -11.22
CA GLU A 175 -5.51 -4.38 -11.33
C GLU A 175 -4.97 -4.90 -10.01
N LEU A 176 -5.48 -6.03 -9.56
CA LEU A 176 -4.94 -6.81 -8.47
C LEU A 176 -4.26 -8.05 -9.05
N ALA A 177 -2.94 -8.08 -9.01
CA ALA A 177 -2.17 -9.23 -9.46
C ALA A 177 -1.75 -10.12 -8.29
N LEU A 178 -1.80 -11.43 -8.50
CA LEU A 178 -1.34 -12.45 -7.56
C LEU A 178 -0.25 -13.28 -8.25
N ALA A 179 0.99 -13.09 -7.81
CA ALA A 179 2.13 -13.84 -8.33
C ALA A 179 2.54 -14.95 -7.36
N PHE A 180 2.49 -16.19 -7.79
CA PHE A 180 2.91 -17.35 -6.99
C PHE A 180 4.41 -17.57 -7.10
N THR A 181 5.04 -17.88 -5.96
CA THR A 181 6.50 -18.13 -5.88
C THR A 181 6.90 -19.41 -6.58
N ASN A 182 6.03 -20.44 -6.57
CA ASN A 182 6.21 -21.70 -7.27
C ASN A 182 5.16 -21.84 -8.36
N ALA A 183 5.50 -22.58 -9.42
CA ALA A 183 4.50 -22.96 -10.43
C ALA A 183 3.32 -23.67 -9.77
N LEU A 184 2.12 -23.27 -10.15
CA LEU A 184 0.90 -23.95 -9.71
C LEU A 184 0.92 -25.38 -10.27
N ASP A 185 0.59 -26.34 -9.43
CA ASP A 185 0.32 -27.71 -9.88
C ASP A 185 -0.88 -27.67 -10.85
N GLY A 186 -0.66 -28.05 -12.10
CA GLY A 186 -1.70 -28.03 -13.14
C GLY A 186 -2.93 -28.90 -12.84
N THR A 187 -2.85 -29.73 -11.79
CA THR A 187 -3.99 -30.52 -11.29
C THR A 187 -4.90 -29.74 -10.35
N LYS A 188 -4.45 -28.57 -9.84
CA LYS A 188 -5.24 -27.71 -8.94
C LYS A 188 -5.82 -26.55 -9.72
N GLN A 189 -7.13 -26.57 -9.92
CA GLN A 189 -7.84 -25.42 -10.47
C GLN A 189 -7.98 -24.32 -9.42
N LEU A 190 -7.63 -23.09 -9.80
CA LEU A 190 -7.99 -21.91 -9.00
C LEU A 190 -9.50 -21.72 -9.08
N SER A 191 -10.17 -21.71 -7.94
CA SER A 191 -11.60 -21.34 -7.87
C SER A 191 -11.69 -19.88 -7.43
N VAL A 192 -12.45 -19.08 -8.21
CA VAL A 192 -12.84 -17.74 -7.79
C VAL A 192 -14.17 -17.84 -7.07
N GLU A 193 -14.18 -17.67 -5.75
CA GLU A 193 -15.43 -17.58 -4.99
C GLU A 193 -15.99 -16.16 -5.08
N LYS A 194 -17.25 -16.04 -5.51
CA LYS A 194 -17.99 -14.79 -5.37
C LYS A 194 -18.30 -14.58 -3.89
N ILE A 195 -17.98 -13.40 -3.38
CA ILE A 195 -18.46 -12.98 -2.06
C ILE A 195 -19.98 -12.89 -2.13
N GLY A 196 -20.67 -13.89 -1.57
CA GLY A 196 -22.12 -14.03 -1.73
C GLY A 196 -22.94 -13.03 -0.92
N LYS A 197 -22.41 -12.52 0.20
CA LYS A 197 -23.08 -11.55 1.06
C LYS A 197 -22.05 -10.82 1.95
N VAL A 198 -22.01 -9.52 1.84
CA VAL A 198 -21.33 -8.67 2.82
C VAL A 198 -22.32 -8.36 3.93
N THR A 199 -22.13 -8.91 5.11
CA THR A 199 -22.88 -8.52 6.30
C THR A 199 -22.09 -7.46 7.04
N PHE A 200 -22.64 -6.26 7.10
CA PHE A 200 -22.10 -5.21 7.97
C PHE A 200 -22.55 -5.51 9.41
N ASP A 201 -21.61 -5.45 10.35
CA ASP A 201 -21.96 -5.48 11.75
C ASP A 201 -22.76 -4.22 12.08
N SER A 202 -24.02 -4.41 12.46
CA SER A 202 -24.94 -3.33 12.82
C SER A 202 -24.56 -2.61 14.13
N SER A 203 -23.55 -3.09 14.84
CA SER A 203 -23.05 -2.46 16.08
C SER A 203 -22.19 -1.23 15.79
N SER A 204 -21.59 -1.11 14.64
CA SER A 204 -20.94 0.11 14.18
C SER A 204 -21.93 0.95 13.36
N LYS A 205 -22.88 1.58 14.01
CA LYS A 205 -23.74 2.60 13.38
C LYS A 205 -22.90 3.81 13.05
N VAL A 206 -22.23 3.81 11.89
CA VAL A 206 -21.97 5.05 11.19
C VAL A 206 -23.34 5.52 10.71
N ASN A 207 -23.93 6.47 11.41
CA ASN A 207 -25.07 7.23 10.90
C ASN A 207 -24.55 8.09 9.74
N ALA A 208 -24.35 7.49 8.57
CA ALA A 208 -24.27 8.22 7.35
C ALA A 208 -25.71 8.71 7.08
N THR A 209 -26.04 9.88 7.59
CA THR A 209 -27.20 10.64 7.11
C THR A 209 -26.87 11.05 5.69
N PHE A 210 -27.20 10.20 4.74
CA PHE A 210 -27.33 10.62 3.37
C PHE A 210 -28.55 11.54 3.31
N GLU A 211 -28.34 12.84 3.37
CA GLU A 211 -29.30 13.76 2.82
C GLU A 211 -29.38 13.42 1.34
N SER A 212 -30.37 12.60 0.99
CA SER A 212 -30.73 12.42 -0.40
C SER A 212 -31.38 13.72 -0.86
N LYS A 213 -30.55 14.71 -1.23
CA LYS A 213 -31.02 15.71 -2.17
C LYS A 213 -31.45 14.92 -3.39
N LYS A 214 -32.76 14.93 -3.66
CA LYS A 214 -33.36 14.43 -4.90
C LYS A 214 -32.95 15.37 -6.04
N GLU A 215 -31.68 15.48 -6.33
CA GLU A 215 -31.18 16.07 -7.55
C GLU A 215 -31.18 14.93 -8.56
N ASN A 216 -32.08 15.03 -9.54
CA ASN A 216 -32.05 14.16 -10.71
C ASN A 216 -30.80 14.55 -11.52
N ASN A 217 -29.70 13.90 -11.30
CA ASN A 217 -28.48 14.11 -12.07
C ASN A 217 -28.47 13.19 -13.27
N TYR A 218 -28.06 13.73 -14.41
CA TYR A 218 -27.85 13.03 -15.67
C TYR A 218 -26.36 12.92 -15.93
N TYR A 219 -25.89 11.71 -16.15
CA TYR A 219 -24.48 11.40 -16.38
C TYR A 219 -24.27 11.18 -17.87
N VAL A 220 -23.36 11.95 -18.45
CA VAL A 220 -23.02 11.85 -19.87
C VAL A 220 -21.74 11.05 -20.02
N TYR A 221 -21.80 9.97 -20.80
CA TYR A 221 -20.64 9.16 -21.16
C TYR A 221 -20.41 9.28 -22.66
N GLY A 222 -19.16 9.49 -23.05
CA GLY A 222 -18.72 9.53 -24.46
C GLY A 222 -17.25 9.14 -24.52
N TYR A 223 -16.83 8.52 -25.63
CA TYR A 223 -15.46 8.04 -25.83
C TYR A 223 -14.94 7.15 -24.69
N GLY A 224 -15.84 6.30 -24.13
CA GLY A 224 -15.50 5.36 -23.07
C GLY A 224 -15.32 5.95 -21.67
N LYS A 225 -15.63 7.23 -21.45
CA LYS A 225 -15.46 7.91 -20.14
C LYS A 225 -16.62 8.84 -19.81
N LEU A 226 -16.74 9.19 -18.51
CA LEU A 226 -17.67 10.23 -18.04
C LEU A 226 -17.22 11.58 -18.57
N GLN A 227 -18.10 12.27 -19.32
CA GLN A 227 -17.88 13.59 -19.90
C GLN A 227 -18.37 14.71 -18.99
N GLY A 228 -19.45 14.47 -18.23
CA GLY A 228 -20.01 15.46 -17.33
C GLY A 228 -21.26 14.96 -16.59
N ILE A 229 -21.67 15.76 -15.58
CA ILE A 229 -22.88 15.54 -14.79
C ILE A 229 -23.75 16.80 -14.91
N TYR A 230 -25.01 16.63 -15.24
CA TYR A 230 -25.95 17.69 -15.54
C TYR A 230 -27.22 17.55 -14.69
N SER A 231 -27.77 18.65 -14.21
CA SER A 231 -29.08 18.67 -13.53
C SER A 231 -30.26 18.75 -14.52
N ASP A 232 -29.99 19.15 -15.75
CA ASP A 232 -30.98 19.26 -16.83
C ASP A 232 -30.80 18.18 -17.90
N LYS A 233 -31.90 17.50 -18.23
CA LYS A 233 -31.88 16.39 -19.21
C LYS A 233 -31.49 16.86 -20.62
N ASN A 234 -31.95 18.04 -21.03
CA ASN A 234 -31.68 18.54 -22.39
C ASN A 234 -30.23 18.95 -22.53
N ALA A 235 -29.67 19.59 -21.51
CA ALA A 235 -28.24 19.92 -21.44
C ALA A 235 -27.38 18.64 -21.52
N ALA A 236 -27.73 17.61 -20.76
CA ALA A 236 -27.06 16.31 -20.80
C ALA A 236 -27.16 15.67 -22.18
N THR A 237 -28.33 15.68 -22.81
CA THR A 237 -28.54 15.11 -24.15
C THR A 237 -27.72 15.85 -25.20
N ASN A 238 -27.65 17.18 -25.15
CA ASN A 238 -26.84 17.97 -26.07
C ASN A 238 -25.35 17.69 -25.92
N ALA A 239 -24.88 17.55 -24.68
CA ALA A 239 -23.49 17.16 -24.42
C ALA A 239 -23.19 15.74 -24.94
N ALA A 240 -24.11 14.80 -24.76
CA ALA A 240 -23.95 13.44 -25.26
C ALA A 240 -23.95 13.39 -26.81
N LYS A 241 -24.74 14.22 -27.50
CA LYS A 241 -24.70 14.36 -28.97
C LYS A 241 -23.31 14.79 -29.45
N ALA A 242 -22.71 15.77 -28.77
CA ALA A 242 -21.40 16.29 -29.14
C ALA A 242 -20.25 15.28 -28.95
N THR A 243 -20.47 14.23 -28.15
CA THR A 243 -19.48 13.21 -27.82
C THR A 243 -19.84 11.82 -28.33
N TYR A 244 -20.85 11.71 -29.20
CA TYR A 244 -21.37 10.42 -29.72
C TYR A 244 -21.67 9.43 -28.59
N GLY A 245 -22.23 9.93 -27.51
CA GLY A 245 -22.28 9.26 -26.20
C GLY A 245 -23.67 8.80 -25.79
N LEU A 246 -23.82 8.55 -24.50
CA LEU A 246 -25.08 8.17 -23.87
C LEU A 246 -25.31 9.01 -22.60
N VAL A 247 -26.57 9.09 -22.18
CA VAL A 247 -27.01 9.71 -20.94
C VAL A 247 -27.64 8.63 -20.05
N THR A 248 -27.23 8.59 -18.78
CA THR A 248 -27.88 7.77 -17.75
C THR A 248 -28.42 8.63 -16.63
N ASP A 249 -29.39 8.12 -15.86
CA ASP A 249 -29.79 8.70 -14.59
C ASP A 249 -28.86 8.28 -13.45
N ASN A 250 -29.13 8.75 -12.23
CA ASN A 250 -28.39 8.43 -11.01
C ASN A 250 -28.52 6.95 -10.57
N ARG A 251 -29.37 6.17 -11.23
CA ARG A 251 -29.53 4.71 -11.04
C ARG A 251 -28.87 3.89 -12.12
N GLY A 252 -28.22 4.57 -13.09
CA GLY A 252 -27.60 3.92 -14.24
C GLY A 252 -28.58 3.52 -15.34
N HIS A 253 -29.86 3.93 -15.27
CA HIS A 253 -30.80 3.68 -16.36
C HIS A 253 -30.45 4.56 -17.55
N LYS A 254 -30.45 3.95 -18.73
CA LYS A 254 -30.20 4.62 -19.98
C LYS A 254 -31.35 5.58 -20.31
N ILE A 255 -31.05 6.86 -20.42
CA ILE A 255 -32.02 7.94 -20.70
C ILE A 255 -32.00 8.32 -22.17
N TRP A 256 -30.81 8.32 -22.77
CA TRP A 256 -30.62 8.64 -24.18
C TRP A 256 -29.31 8.07 -24.68
N VAL A 257 -29.29 7.69 -25.97
CA VAL A 257 -28.08 7.15 -26.64
C VAL A 257 -27.98 7.80 -28.02
N PHE A 258 -26.75 8.09 -28.44
CA PHE A 258 -26.47 8.49 -29.81
C PHE A 258 -26.72 7.29 -30.73
N GLU A 259 -27.63 7.45 -31.69
CA GLU A 259 -27.88 6.48 -32.77
C GLU A 259 -27.40 7.12 -34.06
N GLU A 260 -26.43 6.50 -34.72
CA GLU A 260 -26.08 6.85 -36.10
C GLU A 260 -27.20 6.31 -37.00
N ASN A 261 -28.01 7.21 -37.58
CA ASN A 261 -28.89 6.84 -38.67
C ASN A 261 -28.04 6.66 -39.93
N TYR A 262 -27.70 5.43 -40.25
CA TYR A 262 -27.23 5.07 -41.59
C TYR A 262 -28.45 5.10 -42.50
N ASN A 263 -28.61 6.17 -43.30
CA ASN A 263 -29.46 6.20 -44.50
C ASN A 263 -28.64 5.75 -45.71
#